data_b7ef7e392673e70216820964010096a5
#
_entry.id   b7ef7e392673e70216820964010096a5
#
_cell.length_a   1.000
_cell.length_b   1.000
_cell.length_c   1.000
_cell.angle_alpha   90.00
_cell.angle_beta   90.00
_cell.angle_gamma   90.00
#
_symmetry.space_group_name_H-M   'P 1'
#
loop_
_entity.id
_entity.type
_entity.pdbx_description
1 polymer ?
#
loop_
_entity_poly.entity_id
_entity_poly.type
_entity_poly.pdbx_seq_one_letter_code
_entity_poly.pdbx_strand_id
1 'polypeptide(L)'
;GTQATINDVIIKGNDKTHEHVARREIRTKPGQLFSKSELIRTVREIAQLGHFDPEAINPVPIPDYDNGTVDILYNLAEKSNDQIELSGGWGAGMFVGSVGLSFNNFSIRNIFNKEAYSPLPTGDGQKLSLKAQANGKYYKSFSASFSEPWLGGKRPNSFTISGFYSAQTGVSKSYYNNFYNGYQSGYVDPSQMSKPNRSELDQYRKVSGFSVGFGKRLTWPDDW
;
A
#
# COMPACT_ATOMS: atom_id res chain seq x y z
N GLY A 1 -12.35 34.14 28.23
CA GLY A 1 -11.88 32.94 28.92
C GLY A 1 -10.38 32.82 28.73
N THR A 2 -9.68 32.43 29.75
CA THR A 2 -8.23 32.15 29.71
C THR A 2 -7.98 30.98 28.77
N GLN A 3 -7.04 31.14 27.84
CA GLN A 3 -6.63 30.07 26.95
C GLN A 3 -5.74 29.07 27.74
N ALA A 4 -6.08 27.77 27.68
CA ALA A 4 -5.27 26.73 28.30
C ALA A 4 -4.09 26.35 27.40
N THR A 5 -2.95 26.02 28.03
CA THR A 5 -1.77 25.48 27.32
C THR A 5 -1.79 23.96 27.40
N ILE A 6 -1.44 23.29 26.32
CA ILE A 6 -1.34 21.82 26.29
C ILE A 6 -0.13 21.41 27.12
N ASN A 7 -0.36 20.59 28.14
CA ASN A 7 0.69 20.05 29.00
C ASN A 7 1.24 18.74 28.45
N ASP A 8 0.35 17.75 28.20
CA ASP A 8 0.76 16.47 27.65
C ASP A 8 -0.22 15.94 26.61
N VAL A 9 0.28 15.04 25.75
CA VAL A 9 -0.49 14.36 24.72
C VAL A 9 -0.29 12.84 24.85
N ILE A 10 -1.34 12.14 25.26
CA ILE A 10 -1.34 10.73 25.56
C ILE A 10 -2.07 9.98 24.45
N ILE A 11 -1.50 8.88 23.98
CA ILE A 11 -2.09 8.00 22.95
C ILE A 11 -2.37 6.63 23.59
N LYS A 12 -3.56 6.09 23.36
CA LYS A 12 -3.96 4.76 23.83
C LYS A 12 -4.69 3.99 22.72
N GLY A 13 -4.59 2.65 22.75
CA GLY A 13 -5.28 1.77 21.82
C GLY A 13 -4.51 1.49 20.53
N ASN A 14 -3.21 1.77 20.52
CA ASN A 14 -2.28 1.44 19.44
C ASN A 14 -1.47 0.18 19.79
N ASP A 15 -2.15 -0.97 19.88
CA ASP A 15 -1.55 -2.21 20.38
C ASP A 15 -0.50 -2.81 19.43
N LYS A 16 -0.69 -2.70 18.13
CA LYS A 16 0.20 -3.20 17.07
C LYS A 16 1.00 -2.10 16.41
N THR A 17 0.39 -0.93 16.26
CA THR A 17 1.00 0.22 15.61
C THR A 17 1.87 0.98 16.59
N HIS A 18 3.13 1.19 16.26
CA HIS A 18 4.02 1.94 17.12
C HIS A 18 3.52 3.38 17.32
N GLU A 19 3.65 3.88 18.52
CA GLU A 19 3.14 5.20 18.93
C GLU A 19 3.61 6.33 18.00
N HIS A 20 4.85 6.28 17.52
CA HIS A 20 5.40 7.31 16.66
C HIS A 20 4.62 7.47 15.34
N VAL A 21 3.91 6.41 14.87
CA VAL A 21 3.11 6.46 13.64
C VAL A 21 1.89 7.37 13.81
N ALA A 22 1.22 7.32 14.96
CA ALA A 22 0.11 8.22 15.28
C ALA A 22 0.65 9.60 15.71
N ARG A 23 1.68 9.63 16.57
CA ARG A 23 2.21 10.86 17.16
C ARG A 23 2.74 11.85 16.13
N ARG A 24 3.32 11.40 15.04
CA ARG A 24 3.83 12.27 13.97
C ARG A 24 2.74 13.02 13.19
N GLU A 25 1.51 12.54 13.22
CA GLU A 25 0.35 13.19 12.60
C GLU A 25 -0.41 14.11 13.59
N ILE A 26 -0.04 14.10 14.87
CA ILE A 26 -0.66 14.96 15.89
C ILE A 26 -0.12 16.38 15.77
N ARG A 27 -1.02 17.32 15.56
CA ARG A 27 -0.72 18.76 15.48
C ARG A 27 -0.70 19.44 16.83
N THR A 28 -1.51 18.95 17.77
CA THR A 28 -1.57 19.45 19.15
C THR A 28 -0.34 18.99 19.93
N LYS A 29 0.61 19.89 20.16
CA LYS A 29 1.88 19.56 20.81
C LYS A 29 1.95 20.19 22.22
N PRO A 30 2.63 19.54 23.19
CA PRO A 30 2.91 20.14 24.49
C PRO A 30 3.55 21.53 24.35
N GLY A 31 3.12 22.46 25.19
CA GLY A 31 3.55 23.84 25.17
C GLY A 31 2.80 24.78 24.21
N GLN A 32 1.94 24.25 23.34
CA GLN A 32 1.09 25.08 22.48
C GLN A 32 -0.23 25.45 23.16
N LEU A 33 -0.85 26.51 22.70
CA LEU A 33 -2.20 26.87 23.12
C LEU A 33 -3.20 25.83 22.59
N PHE A 34 -4.16 25.48 23.44
CA PHE A 34 -5.22 24.55 23.04
C PHE A 34 -6.08 25.16 21.92
N SER A 35 -6.23 24.42 20.84
CA SER A 35 -7.04 24.80 19.68
C SER A 35 -7.93 23.63 19.28
N LYS A 36 -9.25 23.88 19.30
CA LYS A 36 -10.24 22.90 18.85
C LYS A 36 -10.08 22.57 17.36
N SER A 37 -9.68 23.55 16.56
CA SER A 37 -9.45 23.32 15.11
C SER A 37 -8.28 22.37 14.86
N GLU A 38 -7.19 22.53 15.59
CA GLU A 38 -6.02 21.63 15.48
C GLU A 38 -6.35 20.21 16.01
N LEU A 39 -7.22 20.09 17.02
CA LEU A 39 -7.73 18.83 17.49
C LEU A 39 -8.51 18.09 16.39
N ILE A 40 -9.44 18.78 15.73
CA ILE A 40 -10.25 18.21 14.64
C ILE A 40 -9.36 17.83 13.45
N ARG A 41 -8.37 18.66 13.12
CA ARG A 41 -7.39 18.36 12.07
C ARG A 41 -6.59 17.11 12.40
N THR A 42 -6.10 16.98 13.64
CA THR A 42 -5.39 15.79 14.12
C THR A 42 -6.23 14.53 13.96
N VAL A 43 -7.50 14.55 14.36
CA VAL A 43 -8.42 13.42 14.19
C VAL A 43 -8.51 13.01 12.73
N ARG A 44 -8.64 13.99 11.82
CA ARG A 44 -8.71 13.72 10.37
C ARG A 44 -7.41 13.13 9.84
N GLU A 45 -6.25 13.64 10.26
CA GLU A 45 -4.94 13.15 9.82
C GLU A 45 -4.70 11.73 10.32
N ILE A 46 -5.03 11.41 11.57
CA ILE A 46 -4.94 10.05 12.11
C ILE A 46 -5.90 9.09 11.35
N ALA A 47 -7.13 9.54 11.06
CA ALA A 47 -8.08 8.76 10.27
C ALA A 47 -7.58 8.45 8.85
N GLN A 48 -6.87 9.39 8.22
CA GLN A 48 -6.30 9.22 6.87
C GLN A 48 -5.16 8.20 6.82
N LEU A 49 -4.51 7.89 7.94
CA LEU A 49 -3.51 6.81 7.98
C LEU A 49 -4.13 5.46 7.61
N GLY A 50 -5.42 5.25 7.89
CA GLY A 50 -6.12 4.01 7.62
C GLY A 50 -5.78 2.86 8.57
N HIS A 51 -4.97 3.09 9.59
CA HIS A 51 -4.60 2.08 10.59
C HIS A 51 -5.55 2.06 11.77
N PHE A 52 -6.37 3.09 11.92
CA PHE A 52 -7.31 3.27 13.01
C PHE A 52 -8.73 3.43 12.49
N ASP A 53 -9.71 2.98 13.27
CA ASP A 53 -11.11 3.18 12.94
C ASP A 53 -11.48 4.67 13.12
N PRO A 54 -11.90 5.37 12.05
CA PRO A 54 -12.23 6.79 12.14
C PRO A 54 -13.35 7.11 13.14
N GLU A 55 -14.27 6.18 13.36
CA GLU A 55 -15.40 6.37 14.29
C GLU A 55 -14.97 6.18 15.75
N ALA A 56 -13.87 5.49 15.98
CA ALA A 56 -13.33 5.22 17.31
C ALA A 56 -12.25 6.21 17.74
N ILE A 57 -11.81 7.14 16.87
CA ILE A 57 -10.86 8.18 17.25
C ILE A 57 -11.56 9.20 18.13
N ASN A 58 -11.29 9.14 19.42
CA ASN A 58 -11.94 10.02 20.40
C ASN A 58 -10.88 10.81 21.19
N PRO A 59 -10.65 12.08 20.85
CA PRO A 59 -9.79 12.95 21.64
C PRO A 59 -10.56 13.48 22.86
N VAL A 60 -10.00 13.27 24.04
CA VAL A 60 -10.55 13.71 25.32
C VAL A 60 -9.62 14.76 25.93
N PRO A 61 -10.01 16.06 25.91
CA PRO A 61 -9.29 17.07 26.66
C PRO A 61 -9.56 16.92 28.16
N ILE A 62 -8.51 16.88 28.96
CA ILE A 62 -8.56 16.78 30.43
C ILE A 62 -7.99 18.09 30.99
N PRO A 63 -8.86 19.04 31.41
CA PRO A 63 -8.40 20.32 31.91
C PRO A 63 -7.86 20.22 33.33
N ASP A 64 -6.75 20.87 33.57
CA ASP A 64 -6.17 21.17 34.89
C ASP A 64 -6.40 22.67 35.19
N TYR A 65 -7.40 22.94 36.00
CA TYR A 65 -7.82 24.31 36.32
C TYR A 65 -6.82 25.03 37.25
N ASP A 66 -6.07 24.27 38.05
CA ASP A 66 -5.12 24.84 39.00
C ASP A 66 -3.90 25.40 38.28
N ASN A 67 -3.43 24.75 37.25
CA ASN A 67 -2.25 25.15 36.47
C ASN A 67 -2.62 25.87 35.14
N GLY A 68 -3.90 25.96 34.79
CA GLY A 68 -4.35 26.55 33.51
C GLY A 68 -3.91 25.74 32.29
N THR A 69 -3.72 24.45 32.44
CA THR A 69 -3.26 23.54 31.38
C THR A 69 -4.32 22.52 31.00
N VAL A 70 -4.07 21.79 29.90
CA VAL A 70 -4.95 20.71 29.42
C VAL A 70 -4.09 19.56 28.90
N ASP A 71 -4.39 18.34 29.34
CA ASP A 71 -3.87 17.13 28.74
C ASP A 71 -4.84 16.65 27.67
N ILE A 72 -4.31 16.09 26.59
CA ILE A 72 -5.14 15.55 25.50
C ILE A 72 -4.91 14.05 25.41
N LEU A 73 -5.95 13.28 25.69
CA LEU A 73 -5.95 11.83 25.55
C LEU A 73 -6.60 11.45 24.20
N TYR A 74 -5.81 10.87 23.29
CA TYR A 74 -6.32 10.26 22.07
C TYR A 74 -6.57 8.78 22.29
N ASN A 75 -7.85 8.40 22.38
CA ASN A 75 -8.24 7.00 22.35
C ASN A 75 -8.38 6.57 20.91
N LEU A 76 -7.64 5.54 20.52
CA LEU A 76 -7.63 4.97 19.18
C LEU A 76 -8.14 3.54 19.23
N ALA A 77 -8.67 3.03 18.14
CA ALA A 77 -8.92 1.62 17.94
C ALA A 77 -8.30 1.20 16.61
N GLU A 78 -7.44 0.18 16.65
CA GLU A 78 -6.77 -0.28 15.45
C GLU A 78 -7.73 -1.03 14.52
N LYS A 79 -7.56 -0.77 13.22
CA LYS A 79 -8.28 -1.41 12.14
C LYS A 79 -7.28 -1.90 11.09
N SER A 80 -7.35 -3.19 10.75
CA SER A 80 -6.57 -3.70 9.63
C SER A 80 -7.14 -3.15 8.32
N ASN A 81 -6.26 -2.64 7.47
CA ASN A 81 -6.57 -2.23 6.10
C ASN A 81 -5.72 -2.97 5.06
N ASP A 82 -5.22 -4.15 5.43
CA ASP A 82 -4.57 -5.05 4.50
C ASP A 82 -5.58 -5.55 3.47
N GLN A 83 -5.13 -5.64 2.22
CA GLN A 83 -6.00 -5.99 1.10
C GLN A 83 -5.46 -7.19 0.36
N ILE A 84 -6.37 -8.09 0.00
CA ILE A 84 -6.12 -9.23 -0.85
C ILE A 84 -7.04 -9.09 -2.07
N GLU A 85 -6.44 -8.95 -3.25
CA GLU A 85 -7.15 -8.88 -4.51
C GLU A 85 -6.96 -10.18 -5.26
N LEU A 86 -8.06 -10.83 -5.61
CA LEU A 86 -8.05 -12.03 -6.44
C LEU A 86 -8.91 -11.76 -7.67
N SER A 87 -8.37 -11.99 -8.84
CA SER A 87 -9.14 -11.98 -10.07
C SER A 87 -8.81 -13.20 -10.90
N GLY A 88 -9.82 -13.72 -11.59
CA GLY A 88 -9.61 -14.87 -12.45
C GLY A 88 -10.77 -15.04 -13.43
N GLY A 89 -10.47 -15.62 -14.58
CA GLY A 89 -11.43 -15.88 -15.62
C GLY A 89 -10.91 -16.85 -16.64
N TRP A 90 -11.82 -17.32 -17.49
CA TRP A 90 -11.51 -18.20 -18.61
C TRP A 90 -11.77 -17.44 -19.90
N GLY A 91 -10.75 -17.29 -20.73
CA GLY A 91 -10.87 -16.59 -22.01
C GLY A 91 -9.88 -17.11 -23.03
N ALA A 92 -10.26 -17.12 -24.30
CA ALA A 92 -9.43 -17.61 -25.41
C ALA A 92 -8.83 -19.00 -25.14
N GLY A 93 -9.58 -19.87 -24.46
CA GLY A 93 -9.16 -21.23 -24.13
C GLY A 93 -8.03 -21.31 -23.08
N MET A 94 -7.83 -20.30 -22.28
CA MET A 94 -6.83 -20.28 -21.21
C MET A 94 -7.37 -19.63 -19.95
N PHE A 95 -6.76 -19.96 -18.81
CA PHE A 95 -7.02 -19.29 -17.55
C PHE A 95 -6.20 -18.00 -17.46
N VAL A 96 -6.87 -16.93 -17.06
CA VAL A 96 -6.27 -15.63 -16.77
C VAL A 96 -6.51 -15.32 -15.30
N GLY A 97 -5.48 -14.97 -14.55
CA GLY A 97 -5.65 -14.66 -13.14
C GLY A 97 -4.62 -13.67 -12.62
N SER A 98 -4.99 -12.98 -11.57
CA SER A 98 -4.07 -12.14 -10.80
C SER A 98 -4.33 -12.25 -9.31
N VAL A 99 -3.25 -12.11 -8.54
CA VAL A 99 -3.24 -12.02 -7.09
C VAL A 99 -2.51 -10.76 -6.71
N GLY A 100 -3.13 -9.92 -5.91
CA GLY A 100 -2.54 -8.74 -5.30
C GLY A 100 -2.62 -8.83 -3.78
N LEU A 101 -1.53 -8.53 -3.10
CA LEU A 101 -1.44 -8.44 -1.65
C LEU A 101 -0.93 -7.04 -1.30
N SER A 102 -1.63 -6.34 -0.42
CA SER A 102 -1.23 -5.02 0.04
C SER A 102 -1.29 -4.97 1.56
N PHE A 103 -0.14 -4.76 2.18
CA PHE A 103 0.04 -4.64 3.63
C PHE A 103 0.36 -3.18 3.94
N ASN A 104 -0.52 -2.52 4.68
CA ASN A 104 -0.45 -1.07 4.86
C ASN A 104 0.20 -0.63 6.18
N ASN A 105 0.40 -1.54 7.12
CA ASN A 105 1.09 -1.26 8.39
C ASN A 105 2.35 -2.11 8.55
N PHE A 106 3.08 -2.34 7.47
CA PHE A 106 4.30 -3.15 7.49
C PHE A 106 5.39 -2.47 8.32
N SER A 107 6.25 -3.27 8.96
CA SER A 107 7.42 -2.83 9.69
C SER A 107 8.66 -3.64 9.30
N ILE A 108 9.60 -3.02 8.60
CA ILE A 108 10.88 -3.64 8.28
C ILE A 108 11.72 -3.92 9.53
N ARG A 109 11.54 -3.13 10.59
CA ARG A 109 12.24 -3.29 11.88
C ARG A 109 11.81 -4.57 12.59
N ASN A 110 10.55 -4.94 12.43
CA ASN A 110 9.95 -6.08 13.11
C ASN A 110 10.12 -7.42 12.36
N ILE A 111 10.94 -7.46 11.29
CA ILE A 111 11.17 -8.70 10.52
C ILE A 111 11.71 -9.84 11.39
N PHE A 112 12.49 -9.53 12.41
CA PHE A 112 13.04 -10.54 13.32
C PHE A 112 12.21 -10.72 14.61
N ASN A 113 11.13 -9.94 14.80
CA ASN A 113 10.26 -10.02 15.95
C ASN A 113 8.98 -10.80 15.62
N LYS A 114 8.93 -12.08 15.99
CA LYS A 114 7.80 -12.97 15.68
C LYS A 114 6.47 -12.54 16.33
N GLU A 115 6.51 -11.83 17.43
CA GLU A 115 5.31 -11.34 18.13
C GLU A 115 4.59 -10.22 17.36
N ALA A 116 5.30 -9.52 16.50
CA ALA A 116 4.76 -8.45 15.68
C ALA A 116 4.11 -8.92 14.35
N TYR A 117 4.05 -10.25 14.12
CA TYR A 117 3.50 -10.81 12.88
C TYR A 117 1.97 -10.90 12.91
N SER A 118 1.29 -10.27 11.91
CA SER A 118 -0.16 -10.31 11.75
C SER A 118 -0.62 -10.00 10.29
N PRO A 119 -0.53 -10.86 9.31
CA PRO A 119 0.34 -12.04 9.11
C PRO A 119 1.81 -11.71 8.81
N LEU A 120 2.13 -10.48 8.45
CA LEU A 120 3.49 -9.96 8.26
C LEU A 120 3.89 -9.06 9.43
N PRO A 121 5.20 -8.75 9.58
CA PRO A 121 5.64 -7.83 10.63
C PRO A 121 4.98 -6.47 10.47
N THR A 122 4.28 -6.02 11.51
CA THR A 122 3.49 -4.78 11.53
C THR A 122 4.04 -3.78 12.53
N GLY A 123 3.65 -2.51 12.39
CA GLY A 123 3.87 -1.49 13.41
C GLY A 123 4.36 -0.11 12.92
N ASP A 124 5.06 -0.01 11.80
CA ASP A 124 5.69 1.25 11.36
C ASP A 124 4.89 2.05 10.33
N GLY A 125 3.73 1.55 9.90
CA GLY A 125 2.90 2.22 8.89
C GLY A 125 3.52 2.25 7.50
N GLN A 126 4.49 1.36 7.22
CA GLN A 126 5.05 1.17 5.90
C GLN A 126 4.09 0.39 5.01
N LYS A 127 4.20 0.56 3.70
CA LYS A 127 3.38 -0.19 2.74
C LYS A 127 4.23 -1.20 1.98
N LEU A 128 3.75 -2.44 1.95
CA LEU A 128 4.32 -3.50 1.13
C LEU A 128 3.23 -4.05 0.21
N SER A 129 3.46 -3.97 -1.10
CA SER A 129 2.53 -4.49 -2.10
C SER A 129 3.22 -5.52 -2.97
N LEU A 130 2.56 -6.66 -3.16
CA LEU A 130 3.01 -7.76 -4.00
C LEU A 130 1.92 -8.08 -5.00
N LYS A 131 2.26 -8.20 -6.27
CA LYS A 131 1.30 -8.56 -7.32
C LYS A 131 1.88 -9.61 -8.24
N ALA A 132 1.08 -10.63 -8.52
CA ALA A 132 1.37 -11.67 -9.50
C ALA A 132 0.21 -11.77 -10.49
N GLN A 133 0.53 -11.93 -11.77
CA GLN A 133 -0.45 -12.10 -12.82
C GLN A 133 0.02 -13.17 -13.80
N ALA A 134 -0.91 -13.96 -14.30
CA ALA A 134 -0.63 -14.95 -15.33
C ALA A 134 -1.80 -15.05 -16.33
N ASN A 135 -1.44 -15.10 -17.61
CA ASN A 135 -2.39 -15.37 -18.70
C ASN A 135 -1.98 -16.69 -19.37
N GLY A 136 -2.49 -17.79 -18.83
CA GLY A 136 -2.10 -19.12 -19.25
C GLY A 136 -0.57 -19.30 -19.21
N LYS A 137 -0.01 -19.81 -20.30
CA LYS A 137 1.45 -19.98 -20.46
C LYS A 137 2.12 -18.83 -21.22
N TYR A 138 1.35 -17.87 -21.72
CA TYR A 138 1.87 -16.81 -22.62
C TYR A 138 2.42 -15.61 -21.89
N TYR A 139 1.88 -15.28 -20.72
CA TYR A 139 2.29 -14.12 -19.97
C TYR A 139 2.33 -14.41 -18.46
N LYS A 140 3.41 -13.98 -17.83
CA LYS A 140 3.55 -13.99 -16.37
C LYS A 140 4.20 -12.67 -15.96
N SER A 141 3.69 -12.06 -14.90
CA SER A 141 4.33 -10.90 -14.30
C SER A 141 4.31 -10.97 -12.78
N PHE A 142 5.36 -10.42 -12.18
CA PHE A 142 5.49 -10.25 -10.74
C PHE A 142 5.93 -8.81 -10.50
N SER A 143 5.34 -8.17 -9.52
CA SER A 143 5.80 -6.87 -9.05
C SER A 143 5.77 -6.80 -7.54
N ALA A 144 6.73 -6.08 -6.99
CA ALA A 144 6.81 -5.79 -5.57
C ALA A 144 7.08 -4.29 -5.38
N SER A 145 6.44 -3.68 -4.40
CA SER A 145 6.62 -2.28 -4.06
C SER A 145 6.67 -2.12 -2.55
N PHE A 146 7.66 -1.38 -2.08
CA PHE A 146 7.79 -0.99 -0.67
C PHE A 146 7.79 0.53 -0.58
N SER A 147 7.04 1.09 0.37
CA SER A 147 6.97 2.52 0.59
C SER A 147 7.07 2.85 2.08
N GLU A 148 8.03 3.72 2.40
CA GLU A 148 8.21 4.34 3.71
C GLU A 148 7.68 5.79 3.64
N PRO A 149 6.58 6.12 4.34
CA PRO A 149 5.99 7.45 4.27
C PRO A 149 6.75 8.52 5.04
N TRP A 150 7.62 8.12 5.99
CA TRP A 150 8.38 9.02 6.86
C TRP A 150 9.87 8.65 6.93
N LEU A 151 10.53 8.69 5.79
CA LEU A 151 11.95 8.38 5.69
C LEU A 151 12.79 9.24 6.68
N GLY A 152 13.48 8.57 7.58
CA GLY A 152 14.25 9.22 8.64
C GLY A 152 13.44 9.67 9.86
N GLY A 153 12.13 9.49 9.88
CA GLY A 153 11.25 9.68 11.06
C GLY A 153 11.00 11.12 11.51
N LYS A 154 11.72 12.10 10.96
CA LYS A 154 11.67 13.51 11.41
C LYS A 154 10.79 14.40 10.52
N ARG A 155 10.63 14.06 9.27
CA ARG A 155 9.88 14.84 8.27
C ARG A 155 9.05 13.91 7.40
N PRO A 156 7.90 14.38 6.90
CA PRO A 156 7.04 13.58 6.02
C PRO A 156 7.64 13.46 4.60
N ASN A 157 8.81 12.87 4.51
CA ASN A 157 9.45 12.52 3.25
C ASN A 157 9.15 11.07 2.95
N SER A 158 8.47 10.79 1.87
CA SER A 158 8.19 9.43 1.44
C SER A 158 9.31 8.88 0.56
N PHE A 159 9.60 7.62 0.73
CA PHE A 159 10.51 6.87 -0.11
C PHE A 159 9.79 5.63 -0.61
N THR A 160 9.84 5.39 -1.90
CA THR A 160 9.22 4.21 -2.52
C THR A 160 10.24 3.53 -3.42
N ILE A 161 10.37 2.23 -3.28
CA ILE A 161 11.11 1.38 -4.20
C ILE A 161 10.16 0.33 -4.75
N SER A 162 10.19 0.12 -6.06
CA SER A 162 9.42 -0.93 -6.69
C SER A 162 10.21 -1.63 -7.78
N GLY A 163 9.92 -2.91 -7.95
CA GLY A 163 10.51 -3.75 -8.98
C GLY A 163 9.45 -4.59 -9.66
N PHE A 164 9.66 -4.89 -10.92
CA PHE A 164 8.81 -5.80 -11.65
C PHE A 164 9.61 -6.71 -12.56
N TYR A 165 9.04 -7.86 -12.83
CA TYR A 165 9.50 -8.82 -13.80
C TYR A 165 8.31 -9.31 -14.61
N SER A 166 8.43 -9.33 -15.92
CA SER A 166 7.44 -9.93 -16.82
C SER A 166 8.09 -10.82 -17.84
N ALA A 167 7.45 -11.92 -18.14
CA ALA A 167 7.85 -12.85 -19.18
C ALA A 167 6.65 -13.07 -20.11
N GLN A 168 6.85 -12.80 -21.39
CA GLN A 168 5.89 -13.02 -22.46
C GLN A 168 6.47 -14.00 -23.45
N THR A 169 5.67 -15.01 -23.80
CA THR A 169 6.02 -15.99 -24.81
C THR A 169 5.29 -15.63 -26.09
N GLY A 170 6.01 -15.44 -27.17
CA GLY A 170 5.46 -15.25 -28.52
C GLY A 170 5.30 -16.56 -29.26
N VAL A 171 4.47 -16.55 -30.30
CA VAL A 171 4.31 -17.65 -31.22
C VAL A 171 5.35 -17.55 -32.33
N SER A 172 5.92 -18.68 -32.76
CA SER A 172 6.96 -18.69 -33.78
C SER A 172 6.50 -18.10 -35.12
N LYS A 173 7.43 -17.57 -35.90
CA LYS A 173 7.16 -17.12 -37.26
C LYS A 173 6.60 -18.22 -38.14
N SER A 174 7.00 -19.47 -37.91
CA SER A 174 6.49 -20.62 -38.64
C SER A 174 4.99 -20.81 -38.43
N TYR A 175 4.51 -20.64 -37.19
CA TYR A 175 3.08 -20.70 -36.88
C TYR A 175 2.29 -19.58 -37.59
N TYR A 176 2.80 -18.35 -37.56
CA TYR A 176 2.17 -17.23 -38.28
C TYR A 176 2.17 -17.44 -39.79
N ASN A 177 3.24 -17.95 -40.37
CA ASN A 177 3.31 -18.21 -41.79
C ASN A 177 2.35 -19.31 -42.21
N ASN A 178 2.25 -20.38 -41.44
CA ASN A 178 1.29 -21.46 -41.72
C ASN A 178 -0.16 -20.97 -41.59
N PHE A 179 -0.43 -20.13 -40.61
CA PHE A 179 -1.71 -19.47 -40.43
C PHE A 179 -2.06 -18.57 -41.63
N TYR A 180 -1.13 -17.68 -42.02
CA TYR A 180 -1.35 -16.71 -43.08
C TYR A 180 -1.52 -17.38 -44.43
N ASN A 181 -0.71 -18.38 -44.74
CA ASN A 181 -0.80 -19.14 -45.95
C ASN A 181 -2.11 -19.97 -46.02
N GLY A 182 -2.53 -20.54 -44.89
CA GLY A 182 -3.81 -21.24 -44.80
C GLY A 182 -5.01 -20.30 -45.02
N TYR A 183 -4.92 -19.08 -44.47
CA TYR A 183 -6.00 -18.09 -44.64
C TYR A 183 -6.12 -17.60 -46.09
N GLN A 184 -5.00 -17.40 -46.78
CA GLN A 184 -5.00 -17.03 -48.20
C GLN A 184 -5.52 -18.16 -49.12
N SER A 185 -5.34 -19.40 -48.72
CA SER A 185 -5.84 -20.54 -49.51
C SER A 185 -7.33 -20.81 -49.30
N GLY A 186 -8.02 -20.09 -48.41
CA GLY A 186 -9.46 -20.23 -48.17
C GLY A 186 -9.85 -21.51 -47.40
N TYR A 187 -8.88 -22.24 -46.89
CA TYR A 187 -9.07 -23.54 -46.27
C TYR A 187 -8.93 -23.61 -44.75
N VAL A 188 -8.88 -22.49 -44.07
CA VAL A 188 -8.72 -22.48 -42.60
C VAL A 188 -10.07 -22.26 -41.93
N ASP A 189 -10.61 -23.32 -41.36
CA ASP A 189 -11.69 -23.21 -40.39
C ASP A 189 -11.15 -22.68 -39.05
N PRO A 190 -11.59 -21.49 -38.61
CA PRO A 190 -11.12 -20.92 -37.33
C PRO A 190 -11.41 -21.81 -36.11
N SER A 191 -12.39 -22.71 -36.20
CA SER A 191 -12.74 -23.65 -35.13
C SER A 191 -11.74 -24.80 -35.01
N GLN A 192 -10.97 -25.07 -36.07
CA GLN A 192 -9.94 -26.11 -36.12
C GLN A 192 -8.53 -25.61 -35.76
N MET A 193 -8.40 -24.36 -35.43
CA MET A 193 -7.11 -23.84 -35.03
C MET A 193 -6.67 -24.47 -33.70
N SER A 194 -5.79 -25.43 -33.78
CA SER A 194 -5.17 -26.03 -32.63
C SER A 194 -4.32 -24.97 -31.92
N LYS A 195 -4.39 -24.95 -30.59
CA LYS A 195 -3.49 -24.13 -29.78
C LYS A 195 -2.03 -24.40 -30.18
N PRO A 196 -1.17 -23.38 -30.31
CA PRO A 196 0.23 -23.61 -30.66
C PRO A 196 0.86 -24.60 -29.67
N ASN A 197 1.54 -25.61 -30.20
CA ASN A 197 2.26 -26.58 -29.41
C ASN A 197 3.43 -25.90 -28.67
N ARG A 198 3.92 -26.54 -27.62
CA ARG A 198 5.02 -25.97 -26.81
C ARG A 198 6.31 -25.72 -27.63
N SER A 199 6.52 -26.48 -28.69
CA SER A 199 7.62 -26.30 -29.66
C SER A 199 7.45 -25.11 -30.61
N GLU A 200 6.23 -24.57 -30.71
CA GLU A 200 5.94 -23.40 -31.56
C GLU A 200 6.06 -22.09 -30.78
N LEU A 201 6.28 -22.18 -29.45
CA LEU A 201 6.51 -21.06 -28.54
C LEU A 201 7.99 -20.84 -28.32
N ASP A 202 8.69 -20.36 -29.33
CA ASP A 202 10.14 -20.19 -29.33
C ASP A 202 10.63 -18.75 -29.09
N GLN A 203 9.70 -17.80 -29.06
CA GLN A 203 10.04 -16.41 -28.80
C GLN A 203 9.70 -16.00 -27.36
N TYR A 204 10.69 -15.53 -26.66
CA TYR A 204 10.55 -15.05 -25.29
C TYR A 204 10.92 -13.57 -25.19
N ARG A 205 10.04 -12.80 -24.59
CA ARG A 205 10.35 -11.43 -24.18
C ARG A 205 10.31 -11.38 -22.66
N LYS A 206 11.46 -11.13 -22.06
CA LYS A 206 11.57 -10.93 -20.61
C LYS A 206 11.91 -9.47 -20.38
N VAL A 207 11.17 -8.83 -19.50
CA VAL A 207 11.38 -7.44 -19.13
C VAL A 207 11.42 -7.37 -17.61
N SER A 208 12.44 -6.74 -17.08
CA SER A 208 12.54 -6.41 -15.66
C SER A 208 12.89 -4.94 -15.52
N GLY A 209 12.41 -4.35 -14.47
CA GLY A 209 12.72 -2.96 -14.16
C GLY A 209 12.57 -2.70 -12.68
N PHE A 210 13.18 -1.61 -12.25
CA PHE A 210 12.98 -1.08 -10.91
C PHE A 210 12.76 0.43 -11.01
N SER A 211 12.07 0.98 -10.02
CA SER A 211 11.90 2.41 -9.87
C SER A 211 12.13 2.82 -8.42
N VAL A 212 12.66 4.00 -8.25
CA VAL A 212 12.85 4.63 -6.96
C VAL A 212 12.14 5.97 -6.99
N GLY A 213 11.24 6.19 -6.04
CA GLY A 213 10.49 7.41 -5.89
C GLY A 213 10.84 8.09 -4.56
N PHE A 214 10.98 9.40 -4.60
CA PHE A 214 11.13 10.22 -3.43
C PHE A 214 10.08 11.32 -3.45
N GLY A 215 9.30 11.42 -2.38
CA GLY A 215 8.25 12.42 -2.22
C GLY A 215 8.48 13.26 -0.97
N LYS A 216 8.12 14.54 -1.05
CA LYS A 216 8.14 15.46 0.10
C LYS A 216 6.75 16.07 0.25
N ARG A 217 6.15 15.90 1.42
CA ARG A 217 4.91 16.60 1.76
C ARG A 217 5.23 18.08 1.97
N LEU A 218 4.59 18.92 1.19
CA LEU A 218 4.73 20.37 1.35
C LEU A 218 3.97 20.80 2.62
N THR A 219 4.57 21.70 3.37
CA THR A 219 3.97 22.28 4.57
C THR A 219 3.42 23.67 4.34
N TRP A 220 3.55 24.19 3.13
CA TRP A 220 3.05 25.48 2.71
C TRP A 220 2.53 25.41 1.27
N PRO A 221 1.35 26.01 0.98
CA PRO A 221 0.40 26.58 1.93
C PRO A 221 -0.29 25.50 2.78
N ASP A 222 -0.71 25.88 4.01
CA ASP A 222 -1.19 24.96 5.06
C ASP A 222 -2.46 24.13 4.70
N ASP A 223 -3.10 24.38 3.57
CA ASP A 223 -4.41 23.82 3.18
C ASP A 223 -4.38 23.00 1.86
N TRP A 224 -3.27 22.34 1.56
CA TRP A 224 -3.17 21.41 0.41
C TRP A 224 -3.16 19.96 0.86
#